data_a9f519df5d3bf4b1f75c55a0af780856
#
_entry.id   a9f519df5d3bf4b1f75c55a0af780856
#
_cell.length_a   1.000
_cell.length_b   1.000
_cell.length_c   1.000
_cell.angle_alpha   90.00
_cell.angle_beta   90.00
_cell.angle_gamma   90.00
#
_symmetry.space_group_name_H-M   'P 1'
#
loop_
_entity.id
_entity.type
_entity.pdbx_description
1 polymer ?
#
loop_
_entity_poly.entity_id
_entity_poly.type
_entity_poly.pdbx_seq_one_letter_code
_entity_poly.pdbx_strand_id
1 'polypeptide(L)'
;TGVKINESDLIYLHDDINNTYKQYYDTDTNILNTEITNTYFNLKIVQTDYVLIKENILLKKYTFLNENKIDLNTQFYIHSELLSDTNNFVGCKIIDGGMMQYAHDFTFSTFAKGKDIIKHQINGSINNIKRTEIHDKDYIGMSKDTSIAYEIGTIKPGEKKELEIAILIDENKNISDIEDEVERIRRIDFDKEYINTKAYWRKYLKQHNGLKIKEPENSYDERIYEIYKRSILLFPLLTNAETGAIIASPEIDENFTRCGRYAYCWPRDAVFMTKAMDILKMNKETEKFYKVFCQKTQSKNGMWEQRFYTDGKLAPCWGYQIDETASVVFGVYEHYKYTNSEKFLKENLQMCEKATDFLKRYIKDWVEPAFKSEENENTDHKYHISYDLWEMCEGVHLYSLASIYSAFASMLKIYDVLGKDVSDFENNRLKQEKVEKSKKEIEKLQLEIKKYINKYLYDEEKKSYVRNPEDKKMDISIIGAVTPFEVFKPKEKKVQNTIERINLSLRTYTGGYQRFENDNYMNGNPWPIANLWMTLYYLETGEKKKAKETFDFVIKTAGKHYFLGEQVDNETLKPNWVIGLGWSHAMFIIVLEKYMK
;
A
#
# COMPACT_ATOMS: atom_id res chain seq x y z
N THR A 1 21.50 7.50 12.30
CA THR A 1 22.88 7.72 11.88
C THR A 1 23.30 9.16 12.10
N GLY A 2 24.60 9.40 12.36
CA GLY A 2 25.15 10.73 12.56
C GLY A 2 26.64 10.77 12.30
N VAL A 3 27.19 11.98 12.31
CA VAL A 3 28.63 12.23 12.16
C VAL A 3 29.15 13.05 13.33
N LYS A 4 30.36 12.73 13.78
CA LYS A 4 31.19 13.62 14.60
C LYS A 4 32.20 14.29 13.70
N ILE A 5 32.35 15.60 13.80
CA ILE A 5 33.31 16.39 13.03
C ILE A 5 34.18 17.14 14.00
N ASN A 6 35.49 16.85 13.97
CA ASN A 6 36.45 17.37 14.95
C ASN A 6 36.00 17.06 16.39
N GLU A 7 35.87 18.07 17.25
CA GLU A 7 35.44 17.93 18.64
C GLU A 7 33.95 18.20 18.84
N SER A 8 33.13 18.12 17.77
CA SER A 8 31.68 18.32 17.90
C SER A 8 30.98 17.20 18.67
N ASP A 9 29.80 17.48 19.20
CA ASP A 9 28.81 16.46 19.52
C ASP A 9 28.35 15.76 18.24
N LEU A 10 27.53 14.71 18.38
CA LEU A 10 26.97 14.01 17.25
C LEU A 10 25.99 14.92 16.47
N ILE A 11 26.24 15.06 15.19
CA ILE A 11 25.37 15.72 14.22
C ILE A 11 24.51 14.64 13.58
N TYR A 12 23.23 14.62 13.90
CA TYR A 12 22.27 13.67 13.29
C TYR A 12 22.07 13.99 11.81
N LEU A 13 22.15 12.97 10.96
CA LEU A 13 21.96 13.18 9.51
C LEU A 13 20.52 13.52 9.13
N HIS A 14 19.53 13.14 9.95
CA HIS A 14 18.12 13.31 9.66
C HIS A 14 17.49 14.53 10.36
N ASP A 15 18.10 15.06 11.41
CA ASP A 15 17.53 16.13 12.22
C ASP A 15 18.65 16.96 12.90
N ASP A 16 19.17 17.96 12.21
CA ASP A 16 20.09 18.95 12.76
C ASP A 16 19.79 20.33 12.18
N ILE A 17 19.81 21.35 13.02
CA ILE A 17 19.46 22.72 12.66
C ILE A 17 20.37 23.32 11.57
N ASN A 18 21.59 22.82 11.47
CA ASN A 18 22.58 23.27 10.47
C ASN A 18 22.52 22.44 9.18
N ASN A 19 21.65 21.42 9.11
CA ASN A 19 21.54 20.59 7.92
C ASN A 19 20.50 21.14 6.94
N THR A 20 20.87 21.14 5.67
CA THR A 20 19.94 21.30 4.56
C THR A 20 19.82 19.99 3.79
N TYR A 21 18.63 19.74 3.24
CA TYR A 21 18.33 18.44 2.64
C TYR A 21 17.81 18.58 1.21
N LYS A 22 18.31 17.73 0.31
CA LYS A 22 17.76 17.52 -1.02
C LYS A 22 17.64 16.03 -1.27
N GLN A 23 16.44 15.57 -1.56
CA GLN A 23 16.17 14.16 -1.83
C GLN A 23 15.60 13.98 -3.23
N TYR A 24 16.05 12.94 -3.93
CA TYR A 24 15.60 12.60 -5.28
C TYR A 24 15.89 11.13 -5.59
N TYR A 25 15.09 10.57 -6.49
CA TYR A 25 15.39 9.26 -7.07
C TYR A 25 16.27 9.41 -8.30
N ASP A 26 17.14 8.44 -8.53
CA ASP A 26 17.76 8.28 -9.84
C ASP A 26 16.67 8.08 -10.90
N THR A 27 16.83 8.74 -12.04
CA THR A 27 15.85 8.71 -13.11
C THR A 27 15.46 7.28 -13.49
N ASP A 28 14.15 7.00 -13.43
CA ASP A 28 13.54 5.72 -13.80
C ASP A 28 13.94 4.54 -12.90
N THR A 29 14.14 4.82 -11.61
CA THR A 29 14.54 3.79 -10.64
C THR A 29 13.87 3.96 -9.27
N ASN A 30 14.11 2.99 -8.38
CA ASN A 30 13.87 3.08 -6.93
C ASN A 30 15.18 3.29 -6.14
N ILE A 31 16.24 3.80 -6.76
CA ILE A 31 17.47 4.20 -6.08
C ILE A 31 17.26 5.62 -5.54
N LEU A 32 17.37 5.78 -4.22
CA LEU A 32 17.12 7.04 -3.54
C LEU A 32 18.45 7.71 -3.17
N ASN A 33 18.56 9.00 -3.51
CA ASN A 33 19.68 9.84 -3.11
C ASN A 33 19.20 10.91 -2.14
N THR A 34 19.93 11.08 -1.04
CA THR A 34 19.71 12.14 -0.06
C THR A 34 21.01 12.95 0.08
N GLU A 35 21.01 14.16 -0.41
CA GLU A 35 22.08 15.12 -0.19
C GLU A 35 21.83 15.86 1.12
N ILE A 36 22.79 15.84 2.01
CA ILE A 36 22.78 16.50 3.31
C ILE A 36 23.97 17.47 3.32
N THR A 37 23.73 18.74 3.52
CA THR A 37 24.79 19.73 3.65
C THR A 37 24.72 20.34 5.04
N ASN A 38 25.72 20.05 5.86
CA ASN A 38 25.90 20.74 7.13
C ASN A 38 26.56 22.10 6.86
N THR A 39 25.81 23.19 7.06
CA THR A 39 26.23 24.53 6.73
C THR A 39 27.27 25.12 7.69
N TYR A 40 27.35 24.60 8.92
CA TYR A 40 28.34 25.04 9.91
C TYR A 40 29.76 24.54 9.56
N PHE A 41 29.88 23.26 9.20
CA PHE A 41 31.15 22.65 8.82
C PHE A 41 31.43 22.69 7.32
N ASN A 42 30.47 23.11 6.49
CA ASN A 42 30.50 22.99 5.03
C ASN A 42 30.90 21.57 4.58
N LEU A 43 30.33 20.56 5.25
CA LEU A 43 30.46 19.16 4.86
C LEU A 43 29.21 18.74 4.10
N LYS A 44 29.40 18.32 2.87
CA LYS A 44 28.35 17.70 2.07
C LYS A 44 28.42 16.18 2.16
N ILE A 45 27.29 15.54 2.46
CA ILE A 45 27.15 14.08 2.50
C ILE A 45 26.09 13.68 1.48
N VAL A 46 26.43 12.78 0.57
CA VAL A 46 25.46 12.15 -0.34
C VAL A 46 25.25 10.71 0.12
N GLN A 47 24.05 10.41 0.56
CA GLN A 47 23.62 9.06 0.90
C GLN A 47 22.84 8.49 -0.29
N THR A 48 23.28 7.36 -0.82
CA THR A 48 22.63 6.61 -1.89
C THR A 48 22.13 5.28 -1.35
N ASP A 49 20.82 5.06 -1.40
CA ASP A 49 20.14 3.88 -0.87
C ASP A 49 19.53 3.04 -1.99
N TYR A 50 19.81 1.74 -2.01
CA TYR A 50 19.21 0.79 -2.95
C TYR A 50 19.20 -0.63 -2.39
N VAL A 51 18.15 -1.39 -2.72
CA VAL A 51 17.99 -2.78 -2.30
C VAL A 51 18.51 -3.69 -3.41
N LEU A 52 19.23 -4.74 -3.04
CA LEU A 52 19.67 -5.77 -3.97
C LEU A 52 18.47 -6.50 -4.59
N ILE A 53 18.60 -6.82 -5.87
CA ILE A 53 17.51 -7.44 -6.61
C ILE A 53 17.25 -8.84 -6.07
N LYS A 54 16.00 -9.08 -5.60
CA LYS A 54 15.53 -10.37 -5.04
C LYS A 54 16.20 -10.78 -3.71
N GLU A 55 16.78 -9.85 -2.99
CA GLU A 55 17.40 -10.10 -1.70
C GLU A 55 16.91 -9.08 -0.67
N ASN A 56 16.88 -9.48 0.61
CA ASN A 56 16.48 -8.58 1.72
C ASN A 56 17.71 -7.81 2.25
N ILE A 57 18.42 -7.17 1.33
CA ILE A 57 19.68 -6.48 1.61
C ILE A 57 19.58 -5.04 1.09
N LEU A 58 19.67 -4.09 2.01
CA LEU A 58 19.76 -2.67 1.70
C LEU A 58 21.24 -2.25 1.69
N LEU A 59 21.70 -1.73 0.58
CA LEU A 59 23.01 -1.11 0.44
C LEU A 59 22.88 0.41 0.56
N LYS A 60 23.77 1.00 1.37
CA LYS A 60 23.85 2.44 1.65
C LYS A 60 25.26 2.90 1.38
N LYS A 61 25.45 3.76 0.37
CA LYS A 61 26.73 4.39 0.09
C LYS A 61 26.72 5.84 0.57
N TYR A 62 27.62 6.21 1.44
CA TYR A 62 27.82 7.58 1.90
C TYR A 62 29.08 8.15 1.25
N THR A 63 28.94 9.29 0.59
CA THR A 63 30.06 10.06 0.04
C THR A 63 30.18 11.37 0.79
N PHE A 64 31.27 11.57 1.49
CA PHE A 64 31.58 12.78 2.26
C PHE A 64 32.46 13.69 1.41
N LEU A 65 32.06 14.94 1.19
CA LEU A 65 32.80 15.97 0.48
C LEU A 65 33.08 17.14 1.40
N ASN A 66 34.32 17.42 1.67
CA ASN A 66 34.70 18.62 2.45
C ASN A 66 34.73 19.85 1.54
N GLU A 67 33.72 20.70 1.67
CA GLU A 67 33.63 21.98 0.98
C GLU A 67 34.16 23.14 1.84
N ASN A 68 34.73 22.85 3.03
CA ASN A 68 35.41 23.82 3.90
C ASN A 68 36.83 24.10 3.43
N LYS A 69 37.48 25.10 4.05
CA LYS A 69 38.89 25.50 3.82
C LYS A 69 39.86 24.84 4.79
N ILE A 70 39.36 24.10 5.77
CA ILE A 70 40.14 23.40 6.79
C ILE A 70 39.93 21.89 6.70
N ASP A 71 40.83 21.15 7.25
CA ASP A 71 40.73 19.70 7.42
C ASP A 71 39.59 19.37 8.39
N LEU A 72 38.75 18.36 8.03
CA LEU A 72 37.67 17.86 8.87
C LEU A 72 37.98 16.42 9.29
N ASN A 73 38.26 16.21 10.58
CA ASN A 73 38.37 14.85 11.14
C ASN A 73 36.98 14.31 11.41
N THR A 74 36.61 13.22 10.76
CA THR A 74 35.20 12.78 10.69
C THR A 74 35.10 11.32 11.15
N GLN A 75 34.13 11.07 12.04
CA GLN A 75 33.68 9.75 12.46
C GLN A 75 32.20 9.58 12.14
N PHE A 76 31.79 8.36 11.79
CA PHE A 76 30.43 8.03 11.45
C PHE A 76 29.83 7.09 12.51
N TYR A 77 28.63 7.41 12.99
CA TYR A 77 27.96 6.68 14.05
C TYR A 77 26.64 6.06 13.55
N ILE A 78 26.41 4.82 13.94
CA ILE A 78 25.13 4.14 13.76
C ILE A 78 24.56 3.82 15.15
N HIS A 79 23.34 4.23 15.38
CA HIS A 79 22.51 3.77 16.50
C HIS A 79 21.35 2.95 15.94
N SER A 80 21.08 1.82 16.57
CA SER A 80 19.94 0.98 16.26
C SER A 80 19.18 0.66 17.54
N GLU A 81 17.88 0.87 17.49
CA GLU A 81 16.94 0.38 18.48
C GLU A 81 15.97 -0.56 17.78
N LEU A 82 16.12 -1.87 18.02
CA LEU A 82 15.32 -2.89 17.40
C LEU A 82 14.13 -3.22 18.31
N LEU A 83 12.91 -2.97 17.81
CA LEU A 83 11.67 -3.33 18.49
C LEU A 83 11.11 -4.60 17.85
N SER A 84 10.70 -5.55 18.68
CA SER A 84 9.96 -6.73 18.26
C SER A 84 8.54 -6.65 18.81
N ASP A 85 7.54 -6.86 17.97
CA ASP A 85 6.13 -6.88 18.39
C ASP A 85 5.80 -7.98 19.40
N THR A 86 6.60 -9.05 19.39
CA THR A 86 6.33 -10.25 20.16
C THR A 86 7.18 -10.38 21.41
N ASN A 87 8.28 -9.62 21.54
CA ASN A 87 9.22 -9.87 22.61
C ASN A 87 10.12 -8.65 22.91
N ASN A 88 10.17 -8.26 24.18
CA ASN A 88 11.15 -7.28 24.65
C ASN A 88 12.57 -7.85 24.77
N PHE A 89 12.76 -9.13 24.44
CA PHE A 89 14.03 -9.83 24.52
C PHE A 89 14.71 -9.84 23.15
N VAL A 90 15.51 -8.83 22.91
CA VAL A 90 16.39 -8.72 21.75
C VAL A 90 17.83 -8.97 22.21
N GLY A 91 18.51 -9.88 21.53
CA GLY A 91 19.95 -10.07 21.68
C GLY A 91 20.72 -9.15 20.75
N CYS A 92 21.90 -8.74 21.16
CA CYS A 92 22.85 -8.05 20.32
C CYS A 92 24.22 -8.69 20.39
N LYS A 93 24.90 -8.82 19.25
CA LYS A 93 26.28 -9.30 19.12
C LYS A 93 27.07 -8.33 18.23
N ILE A 94 28.24 -7.94 18.69
CA ILE A 94 29.19 -7.24 17.84
C ILE A 94 29.83 -8.28 16.92
N ILE A 95 29.78 -8.01 15.63
CA ILE A 95 30.36 -8.82 14.57
C ILE A 95 31.49 -8.04 13.92
N ASP A 96 32.33 -8.72 13.13
CA ASP A 96 33.41 -8.08 12.41
C ASP A 96 32.89 -6.97 11.49
N GLY A 97 33.38 -5.73 11.69
CA GLY A 97 32.94 -4.54 10.95
C GLY A 97 31.48 -4.08 11.21
N GLY A 98 30.77 -4.63 12.22
CA GLY A 98 29.37 -4.27 12.42
C GLY A 98 28.71 -4.83 13.68
N MET A 99 27.39 -4.86 13.68
CA MET A 99 26.56 -5.42 14.74
C MET A 99 25.43 -6.28 14.17
N MET A 100 25.02 -7.27 14.94
CA MET A 100 23.85 -8.10 14.67
C MET A 100 22.89 -8.01 15.86
N GLN A 101 21.65 -7.67 15.61
CA GLN A 101 20.55 -7.72 16.56
C GLN A 101 19.60 -8.84 16.16
N TYR A 102 19.09 -9.60 17.12
CA TYR A 102 18.29 -10.77 16.82
C TYR A 102 17.18 -11.01 17.86
N ALA A 103 16.06 -11.51 17.38
CA ALA A 103 14.97 -12.05 18.15
C ALA A 103 14.64 -13.46 17.64
N HIS A 104 13.59 -14.10 18.19
CA HIS A 104 13.22 -15.47 17.81
C HIS A 104 12.97 -15.65 16.30
N ASP A 105 12.34 -14.66 15.70
CA ASP A 105 11.76 -14.72 14.35
C ASP A 105 12.59 -14.00 13.28
N PHE A 106 13.57 -13.16 13.68
CA PHE A 106 14.39 -12.44 12.72
C PHE A 106 15.76 -12.05 13.26
N THR A 107 16.69 -11.76 12.33
CA THR A 107 17.97 -11.10 12.58
C THR A 107 18.11 -9.86 11.74
N PHE A 108 18.76 -8.85 12.32
CA PHE A 108 19.10 -7.58 11.68
C PHE A 108 20.61 -7.38 11.81
N SER A 109 21.32 -7.43 10.71
CA SER A 109 22.76 -7.20 10.68
C SER A 109 23.10 -5.92 9.93
N THR A 110 23.92 -5.07 10.52
CA THR A 110 24.46 -3.88 9.84
C THR A 110 25.96 -3.84 10.00
N PHE A 111 26.68 -3.63 8.89
CA PHE A 111 28.13 -3.61 8.88
C PHE A 111 28.68 -2.78 7.73
N ALA A 112 29.88 -2.24 7.93
CA ALA A 112 30.61 -1.50 6.90
C ALA A 112 31.59 -2.40 6.15
N LYS A 113 31.66 -2.22 4.83
CA LYS A 113 32.60 -2.94 3.99
C LYS A 113 34.03 -2.38 4.18
N GLY A 114 34.94 -3.27 4.52
CA GLY A 114 36.37 -2.91 4.65
C GLY A 114 36.72 -1.88 5.73
N LYS A 115 35.83 -1.76 6.74
CA LYS A 115 36.04 -0.88 7.88
C LYS A 115 35.84 -1.62 9.19
N ASP A 116 36.75 -1.39 10.13
CA ASP A 116 36.62 -1.87 11.50
C ASP A 116 35.82 -0.89 12.34
N ILE A 117 35.14 -1.41 13.35
CA ILE A 117 34.49 -0.61 14.37
C ILE A 117 35.55 -0.01 15.28
N ILE A 118 35.51 1.31 15.48
CA ILE A 118 36.41 2.01 16.41
C ILE A 118 35.85 2.11 17.82
N LYS A 119 34.53 2.05 17.97
CA LYS A 119 33.82 2.09 19.25
C LYS A 119 32.46 1.36 19.12
N HIS A 120 32.01 0.77 20.20
CA HIS A 120 30.68 0.21 20.31
C HIS A 120 30.13 0.35 21.74
N GLN A 121 28.82 0.24 21.86
CA GLN A 121 28.15 0.08 23.17
C GLN A 121 26.84 -0.67 22.99
N ILE A 122 26.68 -1.75 23.74
CA ILE A 122 25.43 -2.48 23.89
C ILE A 122 24.78 -2.00 25.19
N ASN A 123 23.49 -1.65 25.13
CA ASN A 123 22.66 -1.15 26.22
C ASN A 123 23.02 0.26 26.73
N GLY A 124 22.03 1.12 26.79
CA GLY A 124 22.14 2.50 27.24
C GLY A 124 22.94 3.40 26.31
N SER A 125 23.21 2.97 25.09
CA SER A 125 23.99 3.71 24.11
C SER A 125 23.29 4.99 23.65
N ILE A 126 21.96 5.01 23.64
CA ILE A 126 21.17 6.18 23.24
C ILE A 126 21.49 7.43 24.09
N ASN A 127 21.79 7.23 25.38
CA ASN A 127 22.13 8.33 26.30
C ASN A 127 23.53 8.90 26.04
N ASN A 128 24.44 8.09 25.53
CA ASN A 128 25.85 8.42 25.38
C ASN A 128 26.23 8.84 23.95
N ILE A 129 25.48 8.34 22.93
CA ILE A 129 25.81 8.59 21.54
C ILE A 129 25.77 10.08 21.19
N LYS A 130 24.85 10.85 21.75
CA LYS A 130 24.71 12.28 21.49
C LYS A 130 26.02 13.04 21.76
N ARG A 131 26.73 12.68 22.82
CA ARG A 131 28.04 13.24 23.19
C ARG A 131 29.20 12.48 22.57
N THR A 132 28.93 11.48 21.71
CA THR A 132 29.92 10.58 21.15
C THR A 132 30.76 9.80 22.19
N GLU A 133 30.23 9.67 23.40
CA GLU A 133 30.84 9.02 24.57
C GLU A 133 30.36 7.57 24.69
N ILE A 134 30.23 6.84 23.57
CA ILE A 134 29.99 5.40 23.61
C ILE A 134 31.24 4.68 24.11
N HIS A 135 31.02 3.72 25.00
CA HIS A 135 32.10 3.00 25.67
C HIS A 135 32.13 1.56 25.19
N ASP A 136 33.31 1.10 24.83
CA ASP A 136 33.52 -0.30 24.50
C ASP A 136 33.26 -1.17 25.74
N LYS A 137 32.15 -1.90 25.69
CA LYS A 137 31.72 -2.84 26.70
C LYS A 137 31.50 -4.20 26.05
N ASP A 138 30.58 -4.95 26.54
CA ASP A 138 30.27 -6.30 26.12
C ASP A 138 30.12 -6.46 24.60
N TYR A 139 30.66 -7.55 24.06
CA TYR A 139 30.55 -7.92 22.66
C TYR A 139 29.25 -8.69 22.36
N ILE A 140 28.53 -9.12 23.41
CA ILE A 140 27.24 -9.78 23.33
C ILE A 140 26.41 -9.37 24.55
N GLY A 141 25.13 -9.12 24.34
CA GLY A 141 24.22 -8.75 25.42
C GLY A 141 22.75 -8.84 25.02
N MET A 142 21.88 -8.78 26.01
CA MET A 142 20.45 -8.60 25.80
C MET A 142 20.12 -7.11 25.82
N SER A 143 19.93 -6.53 24.67
CA SER A 143 19.50 -5.13 24.53
C SER A 143 18.92 -4.88 23.14
N LYS A 144 17.85 -4.09 23.11
CA LYS A 144 17.33 -3.53 21.84
C LYS A 144 18.16 -2.34 21.33
N ASP A 145 18.96 -1.73 22.20
CA ASP A 145 19.68 -0.48 21.99
C ASP A 145 21.19 -0.77 21.83
N THR A 146 21.74 -0.45 20.67
CA THR A 146 23.15 -0.66 20.33
C THR A 146 23.67 0.44 19.43
N SER A 147 24.90 0.90 19.69
CA SER A 147 25.59 1.86 18.84
C SER A 147 26.98 1.38 18.46
N ILE A 148 27.41 1.72 17.24
CA ILE A 148 28.75 1.48 16.71
C ILE A 148 29.27 2.73 16.02
N ALA A 149 30.60 2.85 15.91
CA ALA A 149 31.25 3.97 15.22
C ALA A 149 32.35 3.49 14.28
N TYR A 150 32.55 4.24 13.20
CA TYR A 150 33.58 4.02 12.18
C TYR A 150 34.46 5.26 12.00
N GLU A 151 35.74 5.06 11.73
CA GLU A 151 36.66 6.13 11.36
C GLU A 151 36.55 6.44 9.87
N ILE A 152 36.12 7.67 9.52
CA ILE A 152 36.25 8.19 8.15
C ILE A 152 37.64 8.83 7.97
N GLY A 153 38.14 9.42 9.06
CA GLY A 153 39.43 10.09 9.14
C GLY A 153 39.38 11.51 8.61
N THR A 154 40.58 12.11 8.46
CA THR A 154 40.74 13.50 8.03
C THR A 154 40.36 13.65 6.55
N ILE A 155 39.41 14.51 6.25
CA ILE A 155 38.98 14.89 4.90
C ILE A 155 39.54 16.28 4.61
N LYS A 156 40.48 16.38 3.68
CA LYS A 156 41.07 17.66 3.28
C LYS A 156 40.12 18.52 2.47
N PRO A 157 40.33 19.85 2.37
CA PRO A 157 39.55 20.71 1.50
C PRO A 157 39.43 20.16 0.07
N GLY A 158 38.19 20.02 -0.43
CA GLY A 158 37.91 19.46 -1.74
C GLY A 158 38.01 17.91 -1.86
N GLU A 159 38.48 17.23 -0.81
CA GLU A 159 38.62 15.77 -0.81
C GLU A 159 37.26 15.09 -0.62
N LYS A 160 37.13 13.89 -1.22
CA LYS A 160 36.02 12.98 -1.01
C LYS A 160 36.45 11.71 -0.31
N LYS A 161 35.63 11.22 0.63
CA LYS A 161 35.76 9.89 1.22
C LYS A 161 34.44 9.15 1.16
N GLU A 162 34.51 7.83 1.19
CA GLU A 162 33.31 6.98 1.06
C GLU A 162 33.21 5.99 2.21
N LEU A 163 31.99 5.63 2.55
CA LEU A 163 31.62 4.56 3.48
C LEU A 163 30.50 3.75 2.86
N GLU A 164 30.70 2.45 2.74
CA GLU A 164 29.72 1.50 2.21
C GLU A 164 29.17 0.64 3.36
N ILE A 165 27.85 0.70 3.57
CA ILE A 165 27.15 -0.03 4.63
C ILE A 165 26.12 -0.96 4.00
N ALA A 166 26.09 -2.21 4.46
CA ALA A 166 25.05 -3.16 4.16
C ALA A 166 24.16 -3.37 5.40
N ILE A 167 22.86 -3.47 5.16
CA ILE A 167 21.85 -3.87 6.13
C ILE A 167 21.19 -5.13 5.60
N LEU A 168 21.26 -6.20 6.38
CA LEU A 168 20.69 -7.51 6.07
C LEU A 168 19.59 -7.80 7.08
N ILE A 169 18.44 -8.25 6.59
CA ILE A 169 17.32 -8.73 7.39
C ILE A 169 17.04 -10.16 6.99
N ASP A 170 17.14 -11.08 7.94
CA ASP A 170 16.89 -12.50 7.75
C ASP A 170 15.83 -13.02 8.71
N GLU A 171 14.97 -13.89 8.18
CA GLU A 171 13.99 -14.64 8.97
C GLU A 171 14.44 -16.10 9.13
N ASN A 172 14.38 -16.61 10.37
CA ASN A 172 14.54 -18.04 10.70
C ASN A 172 15.82 -18.72 10.17
N LYS A 173 16.94 -17.99 10.11
CA LYS A 173 18.26 -18.58 9.72
C LYS A 173 19.08 -19.01 10.93
N ASN A 174 19.89 -20.04 10.72
CA ASN A 174 20.92 -20.42 11.68
C ASN A 174 22.07 -19.42 11.67
N ILE A 175 22.84 -19.36 12.77
CA ILE A 175 23.95 -18.40 12.91
C ILE A 175 25.00 -18.58 11.81
N SER A 176 25.33 -19.83 11.44
CA SER A 176 26.30 -20.10 10.36
C SER A 176 25.85 -19.56 9.01
N ASP A 177 24.55 -19.69 8.69
CA ASP A 177 23.99 -19.20 7.42
C ASP A 177 24.06 -17.67 7.36
N ILE A 178 23.83 -16.97 8.50
CA ILE A 178 23.95 -15.52 8.62
C ILE A 178 25.40 -15.07 8.46
N GLU A 179 26.34 -15.76 9.12
CA GLU A 179 27.77 -15.46 9.04
C GLU A 179 28.29 -15.65 7.61
N ASP A 180 27.92 -16.72 6.93
CA ASP A 180 28.24 -16.96 5.52
C ASP A 180 27.69 -15.87 4.61
N GLU A 181 26.48 -15.41 4.87
CA GLU A 181 25.83 -14.35 4.09
C GLU A 181 26.49 -12.99 4.33
N VAL A 182 26.81 -12.64 5.56
CA VAL A 182 27.56 -11.43 5.90
C VAL A 182 28.92 -11.44 5.19
N GLU A 183 29.63 -12.57 5.19
CA GLU A 183 30.90 -12.68 4.49
C GLU A 183 30.74 -12.56 2.95
N ARG A 184 29.69 -13.13 2.38
CA ARG A 184 29.36 -12.97 0.97
C ARG A 184 29.13 -11.49 0.61
N ILE A 185 28.34 -10.79 1.41
CA ILE A 185 27.96 -9.38 1.17
C ILE A 185 29.19 -8.46 1.29
N ARG A 186 30.11 -8.73 2.18
CA ARG A 186 31.37 -7.99 2.30
C ARG A 186 32.22 -7.99 1.02
N ARG A 187 32.04 -9.02 0.18
CA ARG A 187 32.75 -9.15 -1.11
C ARG A 187 31.98 -8.48 -2.27
N ILE A 188 30.79 -8.00 -2.05
CA ILE A 188 29.99 -7.33 -3.08
C ILE A 188 30.66 -6.02 -3.52
N ASP A 189 30.69 -5.78 -4.82
CA ASP A 189 31.04 -4.51 -5.41
C ASP A 189 29.81 -3.60 -5.47
N PHE A 190 29.73 -2.61 -4.58
CA PHE A 190 28.60 -1.70 -4.47
C PHE A 190 28.37 -0.91 -5.76
N ASP A 191 29.41 -0.45 -6.44
CA ASP A 191 29.26 0.30 -7.70
C ASP A 191 28.68 -0.58 -8.81
N LYS A 192 29.09 -1.83 -8.88
CA LYS A 192 28.55 -2.81 -9.82
C LYS A 192 27.08 -3.11 -9.51
N GLU A 193 26.74 -3.32 -8.24
CA GLU A 193 25.34 -3.58 -7.85
C GLU A 193 24.44 -2.35 -8.03
N TYR A 194 24.96 -1.16 -7.85
CA TYR A 194 24.27 0.08 -8.20
C TYR A 194 23.92 0.10 -9.70
N ILE A 195 24.87 -0.21 -10.58
CA ILE A 195 24.65 -0.25 -12.03
C ILE A 195 23.63 -1.35 -12.39
N ASN A 196 23.74 -2.54 -11.78
CA ASN A 196 22.82 -3.66 -11.97
C ASN A 196 21.39 -3.27 -11.55
N THR A 197 21.22 -2.68 -10.38
CA THR A 197 19.93 -2.22 -9.84
C THR A 197 19.30 -1.15 -10.72
N LYS A 198 20.10 -0.21 -11.20
CA LYS A 198 19.66 0.83 -12.14
C LYS A 198 19.17 0.24 -13.47
N ALA A 199 19.91 -0.70 -14.02
CA ALA A 199 19.54 -1.39 -15.26
C ALA A 199 18.26 -2.22 -15.07
N TYR A 200 18.11 -2.89 -13.91
CA TYR A 200 16.91 -3.66 -13.57
C TYR A 200 15.66 -2.77 -13.56
N TRP A 201 15.64 -1.66 -12.82
CA TRP A 201 14.47 -0.79 -12.72
C TRP A 201 14.07 -0.17 -14.05
N ARG A 202 15.05 0.27 -14.85
CA ARG A 202 14.80 0.79 -16.20
C ARG A 202 14.21 -0.27 -17.14
N LYS A 203 14.67 -1.52 -17.04
CA LYS A 203 14.10 -2.64 -17.80
C LYS A 203 12.68 -2.93 -17.31
N TYR A 204 12.46 -2.92 -15.99
CA TYR A 204 11.16 -3.13 -15.36
C TYR A 204 10.12 -2.13 -15.87
N LEU A 205 10.44 -0.84 -15.85
CA LEU A 205 9.57 0.21 -16.42
C LEU A 205 9.20 -0.05 -17.87
N LYS A 206 10.17 -0.42 -18.72
CA LYS A 206 9.89 -0.72 -20.13
C LYS A 206 8.98 -1.92 -20.31
N GLN A 207 9.12 -2.96 -19.49
CA GLN A 207 8.30 -4.17 -19.53
C GLN A 207 6.86 -3.91 -19.11
N HIS A 208 6.65 -3.02 -18.14
CA HIS A 208 5.37 -2.73 -17.53
C HIS A 208 4.74 -1.40 -18.01
N ASN A 209 5.19 -0.85 -19.14
CA ASN A 209 4.54 0.28 -19.80
C ASN A 209 3.29 -0.17 -20.58
N GLY A 210 2.26 -0.60 -19.83
CA GLY A 210 1.01 -1.15 -20.41
C GLY A 210 0.20 -0.12 -21.20
N LEU A 211 0.13 1.12 -20.71
CA LEU A 211 -0.63 2.20 -21.35
C LEU A 211 0.11 2.87 -22.52
N LYS A 212 1.40 2.62 -22.69
CA LYS A 212 2.22 3.21 -23.77
C LYS A 212 2.07 4.73 -23.88
N ILE A 213 2.11 5.41 -22.74
CA ILE A 213 2.01 6.87 -22.69
C ILE A 213 3.13 7.49 -23.54
N LYS A 214 2.79 8.50 -24.34
CA LYS A 214 3.76 9.24 -25.15
C LYS A 214 4.68 10.08 -24.28
N GLU A 215 5.85 10.40 -24.81
CA GLU A 215 6.75 11.38 -24.20
C GLU A 215 6.00 12.70 -23.98
N PRO A 216 6.20 13.36 -22.82
CA PRO A 216 5.48 14.57 -22.48
C PRO A 216 5.83 15.75 -23.39
N GLU A 217 4.81 16.51 -23.79
CA GLU A 217 4.96 17.70 -24.64
C GLU A 217 5.01 19.01 -23.79
N ASN A 218 4.55 18.94 -22.55
CA ASN A 218 4.49 20.07 -21.63
C ASN A 218 4.61 19.62 -20.17
N SER A 219 4.74 20.57 -19.24
CA SER A 219 4.94 20.28 -17.81
C SER A 219 3.76 19.56 -17.14
N TYR A 220 2.54 19.68 -17.64
CA TYR A 220 1.38 18.97 -17.14
C TYR A 220 1.45 17.49 -17.54
N ASP A 221 1.74 17.21 -18.82
CA ASP A 221 1.92 15.85 -19.31
C ASP A 221 3.12 15.18 -18.64
N GLU A 222 4.19 15.94 -18.36
CA GLU A 222 5.34 15.46 -17.60
C GLU A 222 4.94 14.99 -16.20
N ARG A 223 4.09 15.73 -15.48
CA ARG A 223 3.63 15.28 -14.17
C ARG A 223 2.80 14.00 -14.23
N ILE A 224 1.89 13.88 -15.21
CA ILE A 224 1.13 12.63 -15.45
C ILE A 224 2.09 11.48 -15.73
N TYR A 225 3.07 11.70 -16.59
CA TYR A 225 4.06 10.70 -16.97
C TYR A 225 4.92 10.25 -15.78
N GLU A 226 5.35 11.18 -14.95
CA GLU A 226 6.13 10.86 -13.74
C GLU A 226 5.31 10.14 -12.67
N ILE A 227 4.04 10.52 -12.43
CA ILE A 227 3.13 9.79 -11.52
C ILE A 227 2.90 8.37 -12.06
N TYR A 228 2.74 8.22 -13.38
CA TYR A 228 2.59 6.92 -14.04
C TYR A 228 3.81 6.03 -13.82
N LYS A 229 5.01 6.52 -14.09
CA LYS A 229 6.26 5.79 -13.84
C LYS A 229 6.43 5.44 -12.36
N ARG A 230 6.13 6.39 -11.47
CA ARG A 230 6.20 6.17 -10.03
C ARG A 230 5.22 5.09 -9.57
N SER A 231 4.02 5.04 -10.14
CA SER A 231 3.04 3.98 -9.86
C SER A 231 3.56 2.59 -10.28
N ILE A 232 4.17 2.48 -11.46
CA ILE A 232 4.80 1.22 -11.93
C ILE A 232 5.91 0.79 -10.95
N LEU A 233 6.75 1.73 -10.51
CA LEU A 233 7.86 1.45 -9.60
C LEU A 233 7.42 1.16 -8.16
N LEU A 234 6.24 1.64 -7.76
CA LEU A 234 5.72 1.45 -6.41
C LEU A 234 5.13 0.04 -6.19
N PHE A 235 4.35 -0.49 -7.12
CA PHE A 235 3.65 -1.76 -6.91
C PHE A 235 4.56 -2.92 -6.51
N PRO A 236 5.75 -3.14 -7.13
CA PRO A 236 6.64 -4.20 -6.68
C PRO A 236 7.21 -3.98 -5.27
N LEU A 237 7.27 -2.73 -4.78
CA LEU A 237 7.70 -2.42 -3.41
C LEU A 237 6.61 -2.74 -2.38
N LEU A 238 5.34 -2.73 -2.79
CA LEU A 238 4.21 -3.07 -1.94
C LEU A 238 3.87 -4.56 -1.97
N THR A 239 4.40 -5.31 -2.94
CA THR A 239 4.04 -6.71 -3.19
C THR A 239 5.06 -7.66 -2.59
N ASN A 240 4.61 -8.55 -1.72
CA ASN A 240 5.44 -9.64 -1.21
C ASN A 240 5.73 -10.64 -2.34
N ALA A 241 7.03 -10.86 -2.62
CA ALA A 241 7.47 -11.69 -3.73
C ALA A 241 7.13 -13.19 -3.56
N GLU A 242 6.94 -13.68 -2.34
CA GLU A 242 6.65 -15.08 -2.04
C GLU A 242 5.17 -15.39 -2.10
N THR A 243 4.35 -14.56 -1.47
CA THR A 243 2.91 -14.81 -1.32
C THR A 243 2.05 -14.09 -2.36
N GLY A 244 2.54 -12.98 -2.90
CA GLY A 244 1.75 -12.09 -3.75
C GLY A 244 0.84 -11.14 -2.95
N ALA A 245 0.89 -11.15 -1.62
CA ALA A 245 0.18 -10.17 -0.79
C ALA A 245 0.64 -8.75 -1.11
N ILE A 246 -0.27 -7.79 -1.10
CA ILE A 246 0.03 -6.40 -1.43
C ILE A 246 -0.38 -5.54 -0.24
N ILE A 247 0.58 -4.86 0.39
CA ILE A 247 0.30 -3.95 1.50
C ILE A 247 -0.31 -2.64 1.01
N ALA A 248 -1.17 -2.03 1.83
CA ALA A 248 -1.82 -0.78 1.48
C ALA A 248 -0.82 0.37 1.32
N SER A 249 0.15 0.46 2.23
CA SER A 249 1.27 1.41 2.19
C SER A 249 2.40 0.92 3.10
N PRO A 250 3.66 1.34 2.89
CA PRO A 250 4.75 0.97 3.78
C PRO A 250 4.74 1.75 5.10
N GLU A 251 3.88 2.75 5.28
CA GLU A 251 3.88 3.59 6.47
C GLU A 251 3.35 2.86 7.71
N ILE A 252 4.10 3.03 8.81
CA ILE A 252 3.76 2.51 10.14
C ILE A 252 3.94 3.63 11.16
N ASP A 253 2.87 3.92 11.91
CA ASP A 253 2.88 4.86 13.03
C ASP A 253 2.56 4.08 14.31
N GLU A 254 3.60 3.60 14.99
CA GLU A 254 3.49 2.77 16.18
C GLU A 254 2.71 3.45 17.32
N ASN A 255 2.80 4.75 17.41
CA ASN A 255 2.15 5.52 18.48
C ASN A 255 0.73 5.97 18.12
N PHE A 256 0.24 5.63 16.93
CA PHE A 256 -1.07 6.06 16.40
C PHE A 256 -1.27 7.58 16.50
N THR A 257 -0.20 8.34 16.34
CA THR A 257 -0.26 9.80 16.42
C THR A 257 -0.84 10.43 15.17
N ARG A 258 -0.76 9.73 14.05
CA ARG A 258 -1.14 10.23 12.73
C ARG A 258 -1.95 9.22 11.89
N CYS A 259 -1.48 7.99 11.66
CA CYS A 259 -2.18 7.05 10.79
C CYS A 259 -2.39 5.64 11.36
N GLY A 260 -1.51 5.14 12.21
CA GLY A 260 -1.46 3.73 12.57
C GLY A 260 -0.66 2.90 11.59
N ARG A 261 -0.97 1.60 11.46
CA ARG A 261 -0.20 0.64 10.66
C ARG A 261 -0.89 0.36 9.32
N TYR A 262 -0.24 0.71 8.22
CA TYR A 262 -0.71 0.48 6.84
C TYR A 262 0.04 -0.66 6.12
N ALA A 263 1.10 -1.20 6.72
CA ALA A 263 1.86 -2.31 6.16
C ALA A 263 1.15 -3.67 6.32
N TYR A 264 -0.15 -3.70 6.08
CA TYR A 264 -0.99 -4.88 6.00
C TYR A 264 -1.64 -5.01 4.63
N CYS A 265 -2.07 -6.21 4.30
CA CYS A 265 -2.87 -6.48 3.11
C CYS A 265 -4.36 -6.46 3.45
N TRP A 266 -5.09 -5.46 2.94
CA TRP A 266 -6.54 -5.48 2.82
C TRP A 266 -6.89 -6.08 1.46
N PRO A 267 -7.64 -7.18 1.41
CA PRO A 267 -8.01 -7.79 0.13
C PRO A 267 -8.70 -6.83 -0.84
N ARG A 268 -9.56 -5.94 -0.37
CA ARG A 268 -10.20 -4.88 -1.17
C ARG A 268 -9.18 -3.98 -1.86
N ASP A 269 -8.27 -3.41 -1.10
CA ASP A 269 -7.21 -2.52 -1.62
C ASP A 269 -6.35 -3.24 -2.64
N ALA A 270 -5.94 -4.47 -2.29
CA ALA A 270 -5.14 -5.31 -3.16
C ALA A 270 -5.84 -5.63 -4.49
N VAL A 271 -7.15 -5.83 -4.50
CA VAL A 271 -7.93 -6.07 -5.73
C VAL A 271 -7.90 -4.87 -6.66
N PHE A 272 -8.00 -3.64 -6.18
CA PHE A 272 -7.83 -2.46 -7.04
C PHE A 272 -6.38 -2.32 -7.53
N MET A 273 -5.41 -2.65 -6.69
CA MET A 273 -4.01 -2.68 -7.10
C MET A 273 -3.75 -3.76 -8.16
N THR A 274 -4.28 -4.97 -8.01
CA THR A 274 -4.14 -6.03 -9.03
C THR A 274 -4.78 -5.63 -10.36
N LYS A 275 -5.92 -4.94 -10.36
CA LYS A 275 -6.52 -4.39 -11.57
C LYS A 275 -5.60 -3.38 -12.28
N ALA A 276 -4.97 -2.48 -11.53
CA ALA A 276 -3.97 -1.56 -12.08
C ALA A 276 -2.73 -2.31 -12.59
N MET A 277 -2.28 -3.33 -11.87
CA MET A 277 -1.17 -4.18 -12.27
C MET A 277 -1.45 -4.94 -13.57
N ASP A 278 -2.68 -5.39 -13.80
CA ASP A 278 -3.09 -6.00 -15.06
C ASP A 278 -3.03 -5.01 -16.24
N ILE A 279 -3.51 -3.78 -16.05
CA ILE A 279 -3.35 -2.69 -17.03
C ILE A 279 -1.87 -2.49 -17.38
N LEU A 280 -1.00 -2.60 -16.39
CA LEU A 280 0.45 -2.44 -16.49
C LEU A 280 1.18 -3.73 -16.95
N LYS A 281 0.45 -4.82 -17.26
CA LYS A 281 1.01 -6.13 -17.66
C LYS A 281 1.84 -6.83 -16.59
N MET A 282 1.49 -6.64 -15.31
CA MET A 282 2.03 -7.35 -14.16
C MET A 282 1.18 -8.58 -13.81
N ASN A 283 0.73 -9.33 -14.81
CA ASN A 283 -0.26 -10.40 -14.64
C ASN A 283 0.24 -11.56 -13.77
N LYS A 284 1.55 -11.79 -13.71
CA LYS A 284 2.12 -12.88 -12.89
C LYS A 284 2.00 -12.58 -11.40
N GLU A 285 2.25 -11.35 -11.03
CA GLU A 285 2.12 -10.83 -9.66
C GLU A 285 0.64 -10.86 -9.25
N THR A 286 -0.26 -10.42 -10.13
CA THR A 286 -1.71 -10.51 -9.94
C THR A 286 -2.17 -11.96 -9.75
N GLU A 287 -1.75 -12.88 -10.62
CA GLU A 287 -2.09 -14.30 -10.48
C GLU A 287 -1.62 -14.88 -9.14
N LYS A 288 -0.43 -14.48 -8.68
CA LYS A 288 0.13 -14.94 -7.40
C LYS A 288 -0.72 -14.48 -6.22
N PHE A 289 -1.20 -13.24 -6.22
CA PHE A 289 -2.12 -12.75 -5.20
C PHE A 289 -3.36 -13.65 -5.07
N TYR A 290 -4.02 -13.98 -6.17
CA TYR A 290 -5.22 -14.82 -6.10
C TYR A 290 -4.91 -16.29 -5.79
N LYS A 291 -3.93 -16.88 -6.48
CA LYS A 291 -3.63 -18.32 -6.39
C LYS A 291 -2.89 -18.73 -5.11
N VAL A 292 -2.07 -17.85 -4.56
CA VAL A 292 -1.27 -18.16 -3.37
C VAL A 292 -1.87 -17.48 -2.15
N PHE A 293 -1.95 -16.17 -2.14
CA PHE A 293 -2.38 -15.43 -0.96
C PHE A 293 -3.88 -15.62 -0.66
N CYS A 294 -4.76 -15.31 -1.62
CA CYS A 294 -6.20 -15.41 -1.37
C CYS A 294 -6.65 -16.84 -1.06
N GLN A 295 -6.16 -17.84 -1.78
CA GLN A 295 -6.52 -19.24 -1.49
C GLN A 295 -6.03 -19.70 -0.11
N LYS A 296 -4.85 -19.25 0.33
CA LYS A 296 -4.28 -19.57 1.64
C LYS A 296 -5.04 -18.90 2.80
N THR A 297 -5.49 -17.66 2.59
CA THR A 297 -6.09 -16.84 3.65
C THR A 297 -7.61 -16.92 3.73
N GLN A 298 -8.27 -17.57 2.77
CA GLN A 298 -9.71 -17.77 2.81
C GLN A 298 -10.12 -18.64 4.00
N SER A 299 -11.02 -18.16 4.83
CA SER A 299 -11.56 -18.90 5.97
C SER A 299 -12.45 -20.08 5.50
N LYS A 300 -12.71 -21.03 6.40
CA LYS A 300 -13.52 -22.22 6.08
C LYS A 300 -14.95 -21.88 5.65
N ASN A 301 -15.54 -20.80 6.16
CA ASN A 301 -16.87 -20.33 5.80
C ASN A 301 -16.91 -19.59 4.45
N GLY A 302 -15.77 -19.29 3.85
CA GLY A 302 -15.63 -18.65 2.54
C GLY A 302 -15.31 -17.17 2.55
N MET A 303 -15.25 -16.50 3.72
CA MET A 303 -14.91 -15.08 3.82
C MET A 303 -13.41 -14.83 3.92
N TRP A 304 -13.01 -13.57 3.77
CA TRP A 304 -11.74 -13.02 4.21
C TRP A 304 -11.97 -12.04 5.36
N GLU A 305 -11.01 -12.05 6.30
CA GLU A 305 -10.94 -11.05 7.35
C GLU A 305 -10.57 -9.66 6.79
N GLN A 306 -10.72 -8.63 7.61
CA GLN A 306 -10.45 -7.25 7.23
C GLN A 306 -9.04 -7.08 6.65
N ARG A 307 -8.02 -7.65 7.31
CA ARG A 307 -6.61 -7.48 6.90
C ARG A 307 -5.72 -8.61 7.37
N PHE A 308 -4.57 -8.73 6.72
CA PHE A 308 -3.59 -9.79 6.96
C PHE A 308 -2.16 -9.24 6.95
N TYR A 309 -1.25 -9.94 7.60
CA TYR A 309 0.17 -9.83 7.32
C TYR A 309 0.47 -10.40 5.92
N THR A 310 1.62 -10.02 5.35
CA THR A 310 1.99 -10.46 3.99
C THR A 310 2.31 -11.95 3.88
N ASP A 311 2.60 -12.62 4.99
CA ASP A 311 2.77 -14.08 5.08
C ASP A 311 1.44 -14.84 5.14
N GLY A 312 0.32 -14.12 5.21
CA GLY A 312 -1.04 -14.67 5.29
C GLY A 312 -1.53 -14.95 6.71
N LYS A 313 -0.79 -14.57 7.75
CA LYS A 313 -1.30 -14.59 9.13
C LYS A 313 -2.31 -13.46 9.34
N LEU A 314 -3.22 -13.66 10.29
CA LEU A 314 -4.21 -12.65 10.66
C LEU A 314 -3.51 -11.43 11.28
N ALA A 315 -3.80 -10.25 10.74
CA ALA A 315 -3.43 -9.00 11.38
C ALA A 315 -4.52 -8.56 12.37
N PRO A 316 -4.16 -7.86 13.45
CA PRO A 316 -5.16 -7.34 14.38
C PRO A 316 -6.19 -6.46 13.67
N CYS A 317 -7.48 -6.73 13.88
CA CYS A 317 -8.60 -5.97 13.35
C CYS A 317 -9.68 -5.80 14.43
N TRP A 318 -10.64 -4.90 14.22
CA TRP A 318 -11.68 -4.60 15.21
C TRP A 318 -13.10 -4.92 14.72
N GLY A 319 -13.25 -5.40 13.51
CA GLY A 319 -14.56 -5.79 13.00
C GLY A 319 -14.49 -6.38 11.60
N TYR A 320 -15.64 -6.86 11.12
CA TYR A 320 -15.75 -7.42 9.79
C TYR A 320 -15.94 -6.32 8.75
N GLN A 321 -15.33 -6.51 7.57
CA GLN A 321 -15.62 -5.75 6.37
C GLN A 321 -16.01 -6.72 5.25
N ILE A 322 -17.27 -6.79 4.93
CA ILE A 322 -17.80 -7.81 4.00
C ILE A 322 -17.42 -7.52 2.55
N ASP A 323 -17.16 -6.27 2.23
CA ASP A 323 -16.64 -5.86 0.92
C ASP A 323 -15.24 -6.42 0.61
N GLU A 324 -14.45 -6.80 1.61
CA GLU A 324 -13.19 -7.54 1.42
C GLU A 324 -13.44 -8.85 0.67
N THR A 325 -14.43 -9.63 1.14
CA THR A 325 -14.82 -10.90 0.52
C THR A 325 -15.40 -10.69 -0.89
N ALA A 326 -16.26 -9.71 -1.04
CA ALA A 326 -16.88 -9.41 -2.32
C ALA A 326 -15.86 -8.94 -3.36
N SER A 327 -14.90 -8.12 -2.94
CA SER A 327 -13.85 -7.60 -3.81
C SER A 327 -12.99 -8.70 -4.43
N VAL A 328 -12.67 -9.78 -3.69
CA VAL A 328 -11.86 -10.87 -4.24
C VAL A 328 -12.57 -11.57 -5.41
N VAL A 329 -13.87 -11.87 -5.28
CA VAL A 329 -14.64 -12.50 -6.38
C VAL A 329 -14.73 -11.56 -7.59
N PHE A 330 -14.98 -10.27 -7.35
CA PHE A 330 -14.96 -9.25 -8.39
C PHE A 330 -13.60 -9.21 -9.09
N GLY A 331 -12.51 -9.18 -8.33
CA GLY A 331 -11.15 -9.06 -8.86
C GLY A 331 -10.72 -10.27 -9.69
N VAL A 332 -11.13 -11.48 -9.35
CA VAL A 332 -10.86 -12.69 -10.17
C VAL A 332 -11.43 -12.52 -11.58
N TYR A 333 -12.66 -12.00 -11.71
CA TYR A 333 -13.23 -11.76 -13.03
C TYR A 333 -12.58 -10.56 -13.74
N GLU A 334 -12.22 -9.50 -13.02
CA GLU A 334 -11.49 -8.37 -13.58
C GLU A 334 -10.14 -8.82 -14.19
N HIS A 335 -9.37 -9.65 -13.49
CA HIS A 335 -8.14 -10.23 -14.02
C HIS A 335 -8.38 -11.05 -15.30
N TYR A 336 -9.45 -11.87 -15.32
CA TYR A 336 -9.82 -12.61 -16.52
C TYR A 336 -10.05 -11.70 -17.73
N LYS A 337 -10.67 -10.54 -17.55
CA LYS A 337 -10.91 -9.60 -18.66
C LYS A 337 -9.64 -9.11 -19.36
N TYR A 338 -8.51 -9.07 -18.64
CA TYR A 338 -7.21 -8.67 -19.19
C TYR A 338 -6.43 -9.86 -19.78
N THR A 339 -6.58 -11.04 -19.20
CA THR A 339 -5.75 -12.21 -19.55
C THR A 339 -6.44 -13.20 -20.47
N ASN A 340 -7.78 -13.24 -20.48
CA ASN A 340 -8.62 -14.26 -21.10
C ASN A 340 -8.22 -15.71 -20.70
N SER A 341 -7.64 -15.88 -19.49
CA SER A 341 -7.16 -17.16 -19.00
C SER A 341 -8.27 -17.99 -18.34
N GLU A 342 -8.94 -18.87 -19.07
CA GLU A 342 -9.90 -19.82 -18.49
C GLU A 342 -9.24 -20.75 -17.48
N LYS A 343 -7.96 -21.08 -17.68
CA LYS A 343 -7.19 -21.86 -16.71
C LYS A 343 -7.16 -21.17 -15.35
N PHE A 344 -6.91 -19.87 -15.32
CA PHE A 344 -6.92 -19.08 -14.10
C PHE A 344 -8.31 -19.11 -13.41
N LEU A 345 -9.39 -18.97 -14.18
CA LEU A 345 -10.73 -19.09 -13.62
C LEU A 345 -10.99 -20.48 -13.02
N LYS A 346 -10.61 -21.55 -13.72
CA LYS A 346 -10.75 -22.94 -13.24
C LYS A 346 -9.99 -23.17 -11.92
N GLU A 347 -8.78 -22.65 -11.81
CA GLU A 347 -7.93 -22.75 -10.61
C GLU A 347 -8.48 -21.96 -9.40
N ASN A 348 -9.26 -20.90 -9.62
CA ASN A 348 -9.85 -20.06 -8.57
C ASN A 348 -11.36 -20.30 -8.35
N LEU A 349 -11.99 -21.17 -9.14
CA LEU A 349 -13.45 -21.39 -9.11
C LEU A 349 -13.96 -21.78 -7.72
N GLN A 350 -13.33 -22.76 -7.07
CA GLN A 350 -13.75 -23.25 -5.76
C GLN A 350 -13.66 -22.14 -4.69
N MET A 351 -12.64 -21.32 -4.75
CA MET A 351 -12.47 -20.15 -3.87
C MET A 351 -13.62 -19.16 -4.06
N CYS A 352 -13.94 -18.81 -5.31
CA CYS A 352 -15.05 -17.92 -5.64
C CYS A 352 -16.41 -18.48 -5.25
N GLU A 353 -16.65 -19.79 -5.44
CA GLU A 353 -17.90 -20.44 -5.03
C GLU A 353 -18.11 -20.37 -3.51
N LYS A 354 -17.08 -20.70 -2.71
CA LYS A 354 -17.15 -20.58 -1.24
C LYS A 354 -17.45 -19.15 -0.78
N ALA A 355 -16.78 -18.16 -1.39
CA ALA A 355 -17.03 -16.75 -1.09
C ALA A 355 -18.46 -16.35 -1.48
N THR A 356 -18.93 -16.76 -2.65
CA THR A 356 -20.29 -16.50 -3.11
C THR A 356 -21.33 -17.12 -2.19
N ASP A 357 -21.12 -18.35 -1.73
CA ASP A 357 -22.02 -19.01 -0.79
C ASP A 357 -22.04 -18.33 0.59
N PHE A 358 -20.89 -17.79 1.04
CA PHE A 358 -20.84 -16.93 2.22
C PHE A 358 -21.67 -15.65 2.01
N LEU A 359 -21.47 -14.94 0.92
CA LEU A 359 -22.20 -13.70 0.62
C LEU A 359 -23.71 -13.91 0.48
N LYS A 360 -24.15 -15.05 -0.08
CA LYS A 360 -25.58 -15.43 -0.14
C LYS A 360 -26.17 -15.57 1.27
N ARG A 361 -25.45 -16.28 2.17
CA ARG A 361 -25.88 -16.41 3.58
C ARG A 361 -25.88 -15.06 4.26
N TYR A 362 -24.86 -14.23 4.06
CA TYR A 362 -24.79 -12.87 4.63
C TYR A 362 -26.02 -12.03 4.29
N ILE A 363 -26.45 -12.03 3.02
CA ILE A 363 -27.65 -11.29 2.62
C ILE A 363 -28.91 -11.84 3.32
N LYS A 364 -29.08 -13.16 3.37
CA LYS A 364 -30.28 -13.79 3.93
C LYS A 364 -30.37 -13.73 5.44
N ASP A 365 -29.23 -13.96 6.10
CA ASP A 365 -29.20 -14.19 7.54
C ASP A 365 -28.93 -12.88 8.32
N TRP A 366 -28.37 -11.86 7.66
CA TRP A 366 -27.96 -10.62 8.34
C TRP A 366 -28.54 -9.35 7.72
N VAL A 367 -28.47 -9.18 6.40
CA VAL A 367 -28.97 -7.97 5.72
C VAL A 367 -30.49 -7.95 5.69
N GLU A 368 -31.12 -9.04 5.27
CA GLU A 368 -32.57 -9.12 5.18
C GLU A 368 -33.26 -8.96 6.54
N PRO A 369 -32.82 -9.62 7.64
CA PRO A 369 -33.37 -9.37 8.97
C PRO A 369 -33.16 -7.95 9.47
N ALA A 370 -31.98 -7.34 9.25
CA ALA A 370 -31.70 -5.98 9.68
C ALA A 370 -32.71 -4.98 9.07
N PHE A 371 -33.07 -5.15 7.80
CA PHE A 371 -34.06 -4.29 7.16
C PHE A 371 -35.50 -4.60 7.52
N LYS A 372 -35.81 -5.84 7.91
CA LYS A 372 -37.18 -6.27 8.33
C LYS A 372 -37.45 -6.04 9.81
N SER A 373 -36.43 -5.94 10.65
CA SER A 373 -36.59 -5.71 12.09
C SER A 373 -37.05 -4.29 12.42
N GLU A 374 -36.86 -3.34 11.54
CA GLU A 374 -37.52 -2.01 11.66
C GLU A 374 -39.04 -2.08 11.63
N GLU A 375 -39.61 -3.19 11.13
CA GLU A 375 -41.08 -3.45 11.14
C GLU A 375 -41.52 -4.20 12.42
N ASN A 376 -40.59 -4.70 13.27
CA ASN A 376 -40.90 -5.46 14.49
C ASN A 376 -40.00 -5.01 15.67
N GLU A 377 -40.55 -4.27 16.60
CA GLU A 377 -39.89 -3.63 17.75
C GLU A 377 -39.19 -4.57 18.79
N ASN A 378 -39.01 -5.87 18.50
CA ASN A 378 -38.58 -6.83 19.55
C ASN A 378 -37.56 -7.87 19.12
N THR A 379 -36.51 -7.50 18.43
CA THR A 379 -35.43 -8.45 18.17
C THR A 379 -34.07 -7.88 18.58
N ASP A 380 -33.53 -8.47 19.64
CA ASP A 380 -32.17 -8.27 20.16
C ASP A 380 -31.16 -8.87 19.15
N HIS A 381 -31.10 -8.31 17.95
CA HIS A 381 -30.31 -8.82 16.84
C HIS A 381 -28.88 -8.26 16.90
N LYS A 382 -28.02 -8.86 17.72
CA LYS A 382 -26.57 -8.74 17.64
C LYS A 382 -26.06 -9.54 16.43
N TYR A 383 -26.25 -8.99 15.23
CA TYR A 383 -25.69 -9.60 14.02
C TYR A 383 -24.27 -9.07 13.79
N HIS A 384 -23.46 -9.85 13.09
CA HIS A 384 -22.16 -9.44 12.58
C HIS A 384 -22.35 -8.38 11.48
N ILE A 385 -22.58 -7.16 11.92
CA ILE A 385 -22.74 -6.01 11.05
C ILE A 385 -21.37 -5.66 10.50
N SER A 386 -21.28 -5.33 9.22
CA SER A 386 -20.05 -4.92 8.59
C SER A 386 -19.67 -3.51 9.02
N TYR A 387 -18.39 -3.25 9.25
CA TYR A 387 -17.89 -1.88 9.19
C TYR A 387 -18.01 -1.34 7.77
N ASP A 388 -18.15 -0.02 7.68
CA ASP A 388 -18.09 0.69 6.40
C ASP A 388 -16.67 0.64 5.80
N LEU A 389 -16.56 1.06 4.54
CA LEU A 389 -15.30 1.14 3.81
C LEU A 389 -14.20 1.91 4.58
N TRP A 390 -14.59 2.91 5.36
CA TRP A 390 -13.68 3.80 6.10
C TRP A 390 -13.35 3.32 7.50
N GLU A 391 -13.87 2.17 7.91
CA GLU A 391 -13.65 1.59 9.24
C GLU A 391 -14.15 2.45 10.40
N MET A 392 -15.19 3.26 10.14
CA MET A 392 -15.70 4.28 11.07
C MET A 392 -17.00 3.88 11.78
N CYS A 393 -17.86 3.12 11.14
CA CYS A 393 -19.14 2.74 11.72
C CYS A 393 -19.62 1.38 11.24
N GLU A 394 -20.30 0.66 12.14
CA GLU A 394 -21.00 -0.57 11.82
C GLU A 394 -22.35 -0.29 11.19
N GLY A 395 -22.83 -1.17 10.32
CA GLY A 395 -24.15 -1.06 9.69
C GLY A 395 -24.28 -1.84 8.39
N VAL A 396 -25.41 -1.69 7.74
CA VAL A 396 -25.63 -2.18 6.38
C VAL A 396 -25.34 -1.04 5.40
N HIS A 397 -24.15 -1.07 4.82
CA HIS A 397 -23.65 0.02 4.00
C HIS A 397 -23.93 -0.17 2.53
N LEU A 398 -24.21 0.94 1.84
CA LEU A 398 -24.46 0.93 0.40
C LEU A 398 -23.27 0.39 -0.38
N TYR A 399 -22.04 0.79 0.00
CA TYR A 399 -20.81 0.31 -0.65
C TYR A 399 -20.67 -1.21 -0.52
N SER A 400 -20.87 -1.77 0.67
CA SER A 400 -20.79 -3.22 0.91
C SER A 400 -21.85 -3.98 0.12
N LEU A 401 -23.09 -3.50 0.05
CA LEU A 401 -24.14 -4.10 -0.79
C LEU A 401 -23.81 -4.04 -2.28
N ALA A 402 -23.26 -2.93 -2.75
CA ALA A 402 -22.85 -2.76 -4.13
C ALA A 402 -21.68 -3.68 -4.50
N SER A 403 -20.70 -3.87 -3.60
CA SER A 403 -19.61 -4.82 -3.81
C SER A 403 -20.11 -6.26 -3.90
N ILE A 404 -21.07 -6.67 -3.03
CA ILE A 404 -21.70 -7.99 -3.09
C ILE A 404 -22.45 -8.18 -4.42
N TYR A 405 -23.21 -7.16 -4.85
CA TYR A 405 -23.89 -7.20 -6.15
C TYR A 405 -22.91 -7.47 -7.29
N SER A 406 -21.76 -6.79 -7.28
CA SER A 406 -20.72 -6.94 -8.30
C SER A 406 -20.00 -8.29 -8.21
N ALA A 407 -19.78 -8.83 -7.00
CA ALA A 407 -19.27 -10.18 -6.80
C ALA A 407 -20.20 -11.23 -7.43
N PHE A 408 -21.51 -11.11 -7.20
CA PHE A 408 -22.54 -11.95 -7.82
C PHE A 408 -22.55 -11.83 -9.34
N ALA A 409 -22.48 -10.62 -9.88
CA ALA A 409 -22.38 -10.40 -11.33
C ALA A 409 -21.11 -11.04 -11.92
N SER A 410 -19.99 -10.95 -11.21
CA SER A 410 -18.74 -11.58 -11.61
C SER A 410 -18.83 -13.09 -11.59
N MET A 411 -19.46 -13.69 -10.56
CA MET A 411 -19.62 -15.14 -10.47
C MET A 411 -20.50 -15.69 -11.59
N LEU A 412 -21.61 -15.00 -11.96
CA LEU A 412 -22.43 -15.36 -13.10
C LEU A 412 -21.60 -15.39 -14.40
N LYS A 413 -20.79 -14.38 -14.63
CA LYS A 413 -19.91 -14.29 -15.80
C LYS A 413 -18.82 -15.40 -15.79
N ILE A 414 -18.27 -15.73 -14.62
CA ILE A 414 -17.33 -16.86 -14.47
C ILE A 414 -18.01 -18.17 -14.85
N TYR A 415 -19.21 -18.43 -14.37
CA TYR A 415 -19.99 -19.61 -14.75
C TYR A 415 -20.31 -19.65 -16.25
N ASP A 416 -20.62 -18.50 -16.87
CA ASP A 416 -20.90 -18.43 -18.31
C ASP A 416 -19.66 -18.72 -19.16
N VAL A 417 -18.50 -18.26 -18.73
CA VAL A 417 -17.21 -18.56 -19.40
C VAL A 417 -16.91 -20.05 -19.30
N LEU A 418 -16.93 -20.62 -18.09
CA LEU A 418 -16.53 -21.99 -17.83
C LEU A 418 -17.60 -23.03 -18.26
N GLY A 419 -18.85 -22.63 -18.39
CA GLY A 419 -19.95 -23.49 -18.84
C GLY A 419 -19.93 -23.81 -20.33
N LYS A 420 -19.11 -23.12 -21.14
CA LYS A 420 -18.99 -23.36 -22.58
C LYS A 420 -18.22 -24.64 -22.95
N ASP A 421 -17.45 -25.21 -22.01
CA ASP A 421 -16.50 -26.29 -22.25
C ASP A 421 -17.00 -27.69 -21.85
N VAL A 422 -18.34 -27.92 -21.80
CA VAL A 422 -18.92 -29.16 -21.26
C VAL A 422 -19.03 -30.24 -22.32
N SER A 423 -17.99 -31.07 -22.46
CA SER A 423 -17.98 -32.23 -23.36
C SER A 423 -18.08 -33.63 -22.69
N ASP A 424 -18.17 -33.74 -21.33
CA ASP A 424 -18.19 -35.02 -20.62
C ASP A 424 -19.53 -35.28 -19.92
N PHE A 425 -20.25 -36.32 -20.37
CA PHE A 425 -21.71 -36.43 -20.31
C PHE A 425 -22.39 -36.91 -19.00
N GLU A 426 -21.79 -37.61 -18.04
CA GLU A 426 -22.54 -38.15 -16.86
C GLU A 426 -22.20 -37.49 -15.50
N ASN A 427 -20.96 -37.19 -15.23
CA ASN A 427 -20.55 -36.41 -14.04
C ASN A 427 -20.91 -34.92 -14.14
N ASN A 428 -21.28 -34.47 -15.32
CA ASN A 428 -21.56 -33.07 -15.66
C ASN A 428 -23.00 -32.66 -15.36
N ARG A 429 -23.99 -33.54 -15.41
CA ARG A 429 -25.40 -33.19 -15.23
C ARG A 429 -25.69 -32.66 -13.83
N LEU A 430 -25.24 -33.32 -12.78
CA LEU A 430 -25.41 -32.89 -11.39
C LEU A 430 -24.65 -31.60 -11.10
N LYS A 431 -23.45 -31.42 -11.69
CA LYS A 431 -22.71 -30.15 -11.60
C LYS A 431 -23.42 -29.02 -12.32
N GLN A 432 -23.97 -29.26 -13.52
CA GLN A 432 -24.75 -28.28 -14.28
C GLN A 432 -26.02 -27.88 -13.52
N GLU A 433 -26.78 -28.85 -12.98
CA GLU A 433 -27.99 -28.53 -12.19
C GLU A 433 -27.66 -27.70 -10.95
N LYS A 434 -26.53 -27.97 -10.28
CA LYS A 434 -26.03 -27.17 -9.15
C LYS A 434 -25.67 -25.75 -9.58
N VAL A 435 -24.96 -25.58 -10.69
CA VAL A 435 -24.57 -24.27 -11.23
C VAL A 435 -25.79 -23.47 -11.63
N GLU A 436 -26.75 -24.08 -12.38
CA GLU A 436 -27.98 -23.40 -12.79
C GLU A 436 -28.86 -22.98 -11.59
N LYS A 437 -28.94 -23.82 -10.55
CA LYS A 437 -29.60 -23.46 -9.30
C LYS A 437 -28.91 -22.27 -8.62
N SER A 438 -27.57 -22.28 -8.57
CA SER A 438 -26.77 -21.17 -8.00
C SER A 438 -26.96 -19.87 -8.80
N LYS A 439 -26.96 -19.92 -10.13
CA LYS A 439 -27.20 -18.77 -10.99
C LYS A 439 -28.56 -18.11 -10.69
N LYS A 440 -29.64 -18.90 -10.68
CA LYS A 440 -30.99 -18.39 -10.36
C LYS A 440 -31.07 -17.74 -8.97
N GLU A 441 -30.41 -18.32 -7.99
CA GLU A 441 -30.34 -17.76 -6.64
C GLU A 441 -29.57 -16.45 -6.61
N ILE A 442 -28.42 -16.36 -7.29
CA ILE A 442 -27.61 -15.15 -7.41
C ILE A 442 -28.41 -14.03 -8.09
N GLU A 443 -29.07 -14.31 -9.22
CA GLU A 443 -29.89 -13.34 -9.93
C GLU A 443 -31.03 -12.81 -9.04
N LYS A 444 -31.69 -13.67 -8.28
CA LYS A 444 -32.71 -13.28 -7.32
C LYS A 444 -32.14 -12.35 -6.25
N LEU A 445 -30.98 -12.70 -5.65
CA LEU A 445 -30.35 -11.89 -4.61
C LEU A 445 -29.87 -10.53 -5.13
N GLN A 446 -29.38 -10.46 -6.37
CA GLN A 446 -29.04 -9.17 -7.01
C GLN A 446 -30.27 -8.25 -7.12
N LEU A 447 -31.42 -8.80 -7.50
CA LEU A 447 -32.66 -8.02 -7.54
C LEU A 447 -33.11 -7.55 -6.14
N GLU A 448 -32.92 -8.39 -5.13
CA GLU A 448 -33.23 -8.05 -3.73
C GLU A 448 -32.30 -6.96 -3.22
N ILE A 449 -30.99 -7.07 -3.44
CA ILE A 449 -30.00 -6.03 -3.08
C ILE A 449 -30.40 -4.68 -3.70
N LYS A 450 -30.74 -4.68 -4.98
CA LYS A 450 -31.16 -3.45 -5.67
C LYS A 450 -32.45 -2.86 -5.10
N LYS A 451 -33.40 -3.71 -4.67
CA LYS A 451 -34.60 -3.29 -3.97
C LYS A 451 -34.29 -2.72 -2.58
N TYR A 452 -33.42 -3.36 -1.81
CA TYR A 452 -33.00 -2.87 -0.50
C TYR A 452 -32.34 -1.50 -0.60
N ILE A 453 -31.40 -1.33 -1.52
CA ILE A 453 -30.74 -0.02 -1.73
C ILE A 453 -31.78 1.05 -2.09
N ASN A 454 -32.73 0.76 -2.99
CA ASN A 454 -33.74 1.74 -3.38
C ASN A 454 -34.77 2.05 -2.29
N LYS A 455 -35.08 1.08 -1.43
CA LYS A 455 -36.12 1.24 -0.37
C LYS A 455 -35.53 1.87 0.89
N TYR A 456 -34.35 1.43 1.32
CA TYR A 456 -33.79 1.77 2.65
C TYR A 456 -32.63 2.75 2.62
N LEU A 457 -31.93 2.84 1.48
CA LEU A 457 -30.74 3.67 1.33
C LEU A 457 -30.93 4.84 0.36
N TYR A 458 -32.17 5.09 -0.09
CA TYR A 458 -32.52 6.31 -0.80
C TYR A 458 -33.36 7.20 0.10
N ASP A 459 -32.86 8.37 0.44
CA ASP A 459 -33.57 9.36 1.24
C ASP A 459 -34.41 10.27 0.33
N GLU A 460 -35.72 10.20 0.46
CA GLU A 460 -36.65 10.96 -0.39
C GLU A 460 -36.63 12.47 -0.08
N GLU A 461 -36.31 12.87 1.13
CA GLU A 461 -36.15 14.28 1.51
C GLU A 461 -34.87 14.88 0.92
N LYS A 462 -33.74 14.19 1.08
CA LYS A 462 -32.46 14.58 0.47
C LYS A 462 -32.44 14.35 -1.04
N LYS A 463 -33.33 13.55 -1.57
CA LYS A 463 -33.38 13.07 -2.97
C LYS A 463 -32.06 12.41 -3.40
N SER A 464 -31.42 11.68 -2.51
CA SER A 464 -30.10 11.07 -2.74
C SER A 464 -29.96 9.74 -2.04
N TYR A 465 -29.10 8.89 -2.56
CA TYR A 465 -28.62 7.73 -1.80
C TYR A 465 -27.78 8.20 -0.61
N VAL A 466 -27.77 7.40 0.46
CA VAL A 466 -27.03 7.64 1.72
C VAL A 466 -26.18 6.43 2.05
N ARG A 467 -25.16 6.58 2.92
CA ARG A 467 -24.19 5.51 3.19
C ARG A 467 -24.79 4.31 3.92
N ASN A 468 -25.66 4.55 4.91
CA ASN A 468 -26.44 3.51 5.59
C ASN A 468 -27.77 4.09 6.12
N PRO A 469 -28.74 3.26 6.57
CA PRO A 469 -30.05 3.74 7.00
C PRO A 469 -30.03 4.58 8.28
N GLU A 470 -29.10 4.28 9.20
CA GLU A 470 -29.02 4.90 10.53
C GLU A 470 -28.24 6.21 10.48
N ASP A 471 -27.16 6.25 9.68
CA ASP A 471 -26.35 7.44 9.46
C ASP A 471 -26.48 7.92 8.00
N LYS A 472 -27.51 8.71 7.77
CA LYS A 472 -27.89 9.22 6.44
C LYS A 472 -26.94 10.30 5.87
N LYS A 473 -25.64 10.25 6.22
CA LYS A 473 -24.64 11.17 5.66
C LYS A 473 -24.39 10.89 4.18
N MET A 474 -24.05 11.94 3.47
CA MET A 474 -23.42 11.80 2.17
C MET A 474 -22.02 11.21 2.35
N ASP A 475 -21.67 10.29 1.48
CA ASP A 475 -20.41 9.59 1.49
C ASP A 475 -19.95 9.34 0.05
N ILE A 476 -18.69 9.59 -0.22
CA ILE A 476 -18.15 9.44 -1.57
C ILE A 476 -18.17 7.98 -2.05
N SER A 477 -18.12 7.01 -1.13
CA SER A 477 -18.16 5.58 -1.45
C SER A 477 -19.48 5.14 -2.11
N ILE A 478 -20.55 5.93 -1.98
CA ILE A 478 -21.83 5.70 -2.68
C ILE A 478 -21.63 5.60 -4.20
N ILE A 479 -20.64 6.29 -4.75
CA ILE A 479 -20.26 6.21 -6.17
C ILE A 479 -19.91 4.77 -6.56
N GLY A 480 -19.41 3.96 -5.64
CA GLY A 480 -19.11 2.55 -5.87
C GLY A 480 -20.28 1.77 -6.48
N ALA A 481 -21.54 2.13 -6.13
CA ALA A 481 -22.73 1.53 -6.74
C ALA A 481 -22.90 1.85 -8.23
N VAL A 482 -22.19 2.84 -8.75
CA VAL A 482 -22.20 3.21 -10.17
C VAL A 482 -20.94 2.72 -10.85
N THR A 483 -19.80 3.09 -10.32
CA THR A 483 -18.48 2.66 -10.79
C THR A 483 -17.58 2.34 -9.58
N PRO A 484 -17.02 1.12 -9.45
CA PRO A 484 -16.94 0.07 -10.48
C PRO A 484 -18.04 -1.00 -10.42
N PHE A 485 -18.99 -0.98 -9.47
CA PHE A 485 -19.85 -2.12 -9.18
C PHE A 485 -21.12 -2.22 -10.03
N GLU A 486 -21.45 -1.23 -10.83
CA GLU A 486 -22.50 -1.23 -11.87
C GLU A 486 -23.92 -1.64 -11.39
N VAL A 487 -24.27 -1.34 -10.14
CA VAL A 487 -25.64 -1.57 -9.61
C VAL A 487 -26.63 -0.65 -10.32
N PHE A 488 -26.23 0.60 -10.55
CA PHE A 488 -27.03 1.63 -11.21
C PHE A 488 -26.27 2.22 -12.41
N LYS A 489 -27.03 2.68 -13.40
CA LYS A 489 -26.45 3.36 -14.55
C LYS A 489 -26.10 4.81 -14.21
N PRO A 490 -24.98 5.36 -14.71
CA PRO A 490 -24.52 6.73 -14.37
C PRO A 490 -25.56 7.83 -14.63
N LYS A 491 -26.44 7.65 -15.63
CA LYS A 491 -27.45 8.64 -16.05
C LYS A 491 -28.83 8.44 -15.40
N GLU A 492 -28.99 7.50 -14.47
CA GLU A 492 -30.24 7.37 -13.71
C GLU A 492 -30.49 8.63 -12.86
N LYS A 493 -31.74 9.10 -12.81
CA LYS A 493 -32.06 10.38 -12.13
C LYS A 493 -31.67 10.38 -10.65
N LYS A 494 -31.92 9.27 -9.94
CA LYS A 494 -31.51 9.12 -8.53
C LYS A 494 -29.99 9.23 -8.35
N VAL A 495 -29.21 8.67 -9.29
CA VAL A 495 -27.74 8.77 -9.30
C VAL A 495 -27.30 10.22 -9.54
N GLN A 496 -27.87 10.88 -10.56
CA GLN A 496 -27.53 12.27 -10.86
C GLN A 496 -27.80 13.19 -9.66
N ASN A 497 -28.96 13.05 -9.01
CA ASN A 497 -29.29 13.80 -7.80
C ASN A 497 -28.28 13.53 -6.68
N THR A 498 -27.87 12.27 -6.50
CA THR A 498 -26.86 11.89 -5.50
C THR A 498 -25.51 12.55 -5.79
N ILE A 499 -25.07 12.56 -7.05
CA ILE A 499 -23.84 13.23 -7.45
C ILE A 499 -23.91 14.76 -7.25
N GLU A 500 -25.05 15.37 -7.54
CA GLU A 500 -25.28 16.80 -7.23
C GLU A 500 -25.13 17.05 -5.72
N ARG A 501 -25.69 16.17 -4.89
CA ARG A 501 -25.57 16.28 -3.43
C ARG A 501 -24.13 16.06 -2.95
N ILE A 502 -23.42 15.08 -3.48
CA ILE A 502 -21.98 14.86 -3.22
C ILE A 502 -21.17 16.12 -3.52
N ASN A 503 -21.41 16.76 -4.67
CA ASN A 503 -20.71 18.00 -5.03
C ASN A 503 -20.98 19.14 -4.04
N LEU A 504 -22.19 19.22 -3.49
CA LEU A 504 -22.56 20.26 -2.53
C LEU A 504 -22.01 19.99 -1.13
N SER A 505 -21.94 18.71 -0.72
CA SER A 505 -21.63 18.35 0.67
C SER A 505 -20.17 17.98 0.91
N LEU A 506 -19.49 17.40 -0.09
CA LEU A 506 -18.17 16.80 0.11
C LEU A 506 -17.03 17.53 -0.60
N ARG A 507 -17.33 18.46 -1.51
CA ARG A 507 -16.30 19.22 -2.20
C ARG A 507 -15.70 20.26 -1.27
N THR A 508 -14.39 20.20 -1.08
CA THR A 508 -13.65 21.19 -0.28
C THR A 508 -13.44 22.49 -1.06
N TYR A 509 -13.09 23.56 -0.37
CA TYR A 509 -12.78 24.85 -0.99
C TYR A 509 -11.55 24.81 -1.93
N THR A 510 -10.67 23.82 -1.74
CA THR A 510 -9.50 23.58 -2.59
C THR A 510 -9.83 22.82 -3.87
N GLY A 511 -11.05 22.27 -3.99
CA GLY A 511 -11.55 21.54 -5.15
C GLY A 511 -11.46 20.02 -5.06
N GLY A 512 -10.93 19.48 -3.95
CA GLY A 512 -10.93 18.04 -3.69
C GLY A 512 -12.22 17.55 -3.01
N TYR A 513 -12.34 16.26 -2.76
CA TYR A 513 -13.50 15.64 -2.09
C TYR A 513 -13.09 14.91 -0.83
N GLN A 514 -13.84 15.17 0.26
CA GLN A 514 -13.75 14.44 1.53
C GLN A 514 -14.41 13.06 1.40
N ARG A 515 -14.17 12.16 2.37
CA ARG A 515 -14.81 10.84 2.43
C ARG A 515 -16.32 10.94 2.63
N PHE A 516 -16.74 11.70 3.66
CA PHE A 516 -18.17 11.84 4.04
C PHE A 516 -18.44 13.17 4.74
N GLU A 517 -19.72 13.52 4.90
CA GLU A 517 -20.17 14.73 5.61
C GLU A 517 -19.65 14.77 7.03
N ASN A 518 -19.02 15.90 7.41
CA ASN A 518 -18.41 16.13 8.72
C ASN A 518 -17.27 15.15 9.04
N ASP A 519 -16.52 14.75 8.03
CA ASP A 519 -15.30 13.98 8.24
C ASP A 519 -14.29 14.82 9.03
N ASN A 520 -13.94 14.35 10.23
CA ASN A 520 -12.99 15.01 11.12
C ASN A 520 -11.62 14.31 11.17
N TYR A 521 -11.47 13.19 10.46
CA TYR A 521 -10.21 12.48 10.40
C TYR A 521 -9.17 13.39 9.70
N MET A 522 -8.08 13.67 10.39
CA MET A 522 -7.02 14.57 9.92
C MET A 522 -7.57 15.92 9.37
N ASN A 523 -8.53 16.51 10.09
CA ASN A 523 -9.18 17.78 9.76
C ASN A 523 -10.06 17.77 8.48
N GLY A 524 -10.55 16.63 8.07
CA GLY A 524 -11.45 16.52 6.92
C GLY A 524 -10.78 16.88 5.60
N ASN A 525 -9.60 16.39 5.39
CA ASN A 525 -8.85 16.59 4.15
C ASN A 525 -9.48 15.87 2.95
N PRO A 526 -9.28 16.38 1.73
CA PRO A 526 -9.70 15.67 0.52
C PRO A 526 -8.80 14.47 0.21
N TRP A 527 -9.39 13.47 -0.42
CA TRP A 527 -8.75 12.20 -0.74
C TRP A 527 -8.52 12.06 -2.25
N PRO A 528 -7.31 11.71 -2.72
CA PRO A 528 -7.05 11.41 -4.13
C PRO A 528 -8.00 10.36 -4.70
N ILE A 529 -8.32 9.29 -3.94
CA ILE A 529 -9.26 8.24 -4.35
C ILE A 529 -10.64 8.83 -4.62
N ALA A 530 -11.15 9.70 -3.75
CA ALA A 530 -12.45 10.33 -3.90
C ALA A 530 -12.53 11.15 -5.19
N ASN A 531 -11.48 11.91 -5.50
CA ASN A 531 -11.37 12.66 -6.74
C ASN A 531 -11.31 11.75 -7.97
N LEU A 532 -10.59 10.65 -7.91
CA LEU A 532 -10.46 9.68 -9.00
C LEU A 532 -11.79 8.94 -9.24
N TRP A 533 -12.57 8.62 -8.22
CA TRP A 533 -13.94 8.08 -8.38
C TRP A 533 -14.87 9.08 -9.07
N MET A 534 -14.82 10.35 -8.67
CA MET A 534 -15.58 11.39 -9.37
C MET A 534 -15.13 11.55 -10.82
N THR A 535 -13.82 11.46 -11.08
CA THR A 535 -13.28 11.49 -12.45
C THR A 535 -13.85 10.35 -13.29
N LEU A 536 -13.87 9.11 -12.76
CA LEU A 536 -14.47 7.95 -13.46
C LEU A 536 -15.93 8.19 -13.80
N TYR A 537 -16.71 8.65 -12.82
CA TYR A 537 -18.12 8.97 -13.04
C TYR A 537 -18.32 9.99 -14.16
N TYR A 538 -17.56 11.09 -14.15
CA TYR A 538 -17.66 12.14 -15.18
C TYR A 538 -17.18 11.67 -16.56
N LEU A 539 -16.22 10.77 -16.63
CA LEU A 539 -15.82 10.13 -17.89
C LEU A 539 -16.93 9.26 -18.44
N GLU A 540 -17.62 8.48 -17.60
CA GLU A 540 -18.74 7.61 -18.01
C GLU A 540 -20.00 8.39 -18.42
N THR A 541 -20.22 9.58 -17.87
CA THR A 541 -21.33 10.45 -18.27
C THR A 541 -21.01 11.34 -19.46
N GLY A 542 -19.74 11.46 -19.84
CA GLY A 542 -19.23 12.31 -20.92
C GLY A 542 -19.00 13.77 -20.51
N GLU A 543 -18.97 14.06 -19.19
CA GLU A 543 -18.74 15.40 -18.64
C GLU A 543 -17.23 15.75 -18.59
N LYS A 544 -16.61 15.82 -19.75
CA LYS A 544 -15.14 15.93 -19.92
C LYS A 544 -14.51 17.08 -19.09
N LYS A 545 -15.19 18.23 -18.99
CA LYS A 545 -14.66 19.37 -18.21
C LYS A 545 -14.54 19.04 -16.73
N LYS A 546 -15.58 18.46 -16.15
CA LYS A 546 -15.59 18.05 -14.73
C LYS A 546 -14.62 16.91 -14.48
N ALA A 547 -14.54 15.94 -15.40
CA ALA A 547 -13.55 14.88 -15.34
C ALA A 547 -12.12 15.45 -15.29
N LYS A 548 -11.83 16.44 -16.16
CA LYS A 548 -10.53 17.12 -16.13
C LYS A 548 -10.28 17.85 -14.81
N GLU A 549 -11.26 18.59 -14.29
CA GLU A 549 -11.11 19.35 -13.03
C GLU A 549 -10.77 18.43 -11.85
N THR A 550 -11.48 17.30 -11.73
CA THR A 550 -11.25 16.34 -10.65
C THR A 550 -9.93 15.58 -10.80
N PHE A 551 -9.52 15.28 -12.03
CA PHE A 551 -8.23 14.67 -12.33
C PHE A 551 -7.07 15.64 -12.10
N ASP A 552 -7.21 16.91 -12.53
CA ASP A 552 -6.21 17.96 -12.33
C ASP A 552 -5.88 18.18 -10.85
N PHE A 553 -6.86 18.02 -9.94
CA PHE A 553 -6.61 18.07 -8.51
C PHE A 553 -5.57 17.04 -8.09
N VAL A 554 -5.73 15.78 -8.50
CA VAL A 554 -4.80 14.69 -8.15
C VAL A 554 -3.41 14.93 -8.76
N ILE A 555 -3.35 15.37 -10.02
CA ILE A 555 -2.07 15.68 -10.69
C ILE A 555 -1.31 16.81 -9.97
N LYS A 556 -2.01 17.87 -9.59
CA LYS A 556 -1.40 19.04 -8.92
C LYS A 556 -0.92 18.72 -7.50
N THR A 557 -1.63 17.84 -6.82
CA THR A 557 -1.39 17.52 -5.41
C THR A 557 -0.47 16.32 -5.18
N ALA A 558 -0.01 15.65 -6.23
CA ALA A 558 1.03 14.63 -6.13
C ALA A 558 2.31 15.24 -5.51
N GLY A 559 2.99 14.48 -4.64
CA GLY A 559 4.18 14.94 -3.93
C GLY A 559 5.37 15.26 -4.85
N LYS A 560 6.42 15.79 -4.24
CA LYS A 560 7.68 16.14 -4.94
C LYS A 560 8.30 14.95 -5.70
N HIS A 561 8.08 13.73 -5.18
CA HIS A 561 8.58 12.49 -5.79
C HIS A 561 7.48 11.72 -6.51
N TYR A 562 6.37 12.40 -6.85
CA TYR A 562 5.22 11.85 -7.60
C TYR A 562 4.48 10.71 -6.88
N PHE A 563 4.63 10.60 -5.56
CA PHE A 563 3.77 9.76 -4.74
C PHE A 563 2.42 10.41 -4.50
N LEU A 564 1.38 9.60 -4.58
CA LEU A 564 0.05 9.96 -4.14
C LEU A 564 -0.11 9.50 -2.68
N GLY A 565 -0.67 10.37 -1.86
CA GLY A 565 -1.01 10.06 -0.47
C GLY A 565 -2.41 9.48 -0.34
N GLU A 566 -2.76 9.19 0.89
CA GLU A 566 -4.16 8.94 1.28
C GLU A 566 -4.97 10.22 1.18
N GLN A 567 -4.41 11.31 1.70
CA GLN A 567 -5.04 12.61 1.81
C GLN A 567 -4.16 13.70 1.23
N VAL A 568 -4.79 14.84 0.97
CA VAL A 568 -4.12 16.08 0.59
C VAL A 568 -4.48 17.15 1.60
N ASP A 569 -3.49 17.78 2.18
CA ASP A 569 -3.69 18.86 3.12
C ASP A 569 -4.39 20.07 2.46
N ASN A 570 -5.47 20.54 3.07
CA ASN A 570 -6.31 21.59 2.52
C ASN A 570 -5.61 22.97 2.43
N GLU A 571 -4.56 23.21 3.21
CA GLU A 571 -3.87 24.50 3.24
C GLU A 571 -2.67 24.51 2.30
N THR A 572 -1.86 23.46 2.37
CA THR A 572 -0.59 23.37 1.64
C THR A 572 -0.71 22.71 0.27
N LEU A 573 -1.81 21.99 0.00
CA LEU A 573 -2.03 21.15 -1.18
C LEU A 573 -0.94 20.08 -1.38
N LYS A 574 -0.28 19.66 -0.32
CA LYS A 574 0.70 18.59 -0.33
C LYS A 574 0.05 17.28 0.10
N PRO A 575 0.58 16.12 -0.35
CA PRO A 575 0.18 14.85 0.24
C PRO A 575 0.36 14.91 1.75
N ASN A 576 -0.68 14.54 2.45
CA ASN A 576 -0.68 14.48 3.90
C ASN A 576 -0.92 13.04 4.29
N TRP A 577 0.02 12.48 5.04
CA TRP A 577 0.04 11.15 5.55
C TRP A 577 -0.33 10.01 4.62
N VAL A 578 0.19 8.85 4.98
CA VAL A 578 0.19 7.61 4.22
C VAL A 578 0.64 7.87 2.78
N ILE A 579 1.92 8.24 2.66
CA ILE A 579 2.55 8.54 1.36
C ILE A 579 2.80 7.22 0.63
N GLY A 580 2.46 7.19 -0.66
CA GLY A 580 2.56 5.97 -1.46
C GLY A 580 1.45 4.97 -1.17
N LEU A 581 0.23 5.46 -0.93
CA LEU A 581 -0.93 4.61 -0.80
C LEU A 581 -1.19 3.87 -2.11
N GLY A 582 -1.08 2.54 -2.07
CA GLY A 582 -1.22 1.67 -3.25
C GLY A 582 -2.55 1.86 -3.97
N TRP A 583 -3.65 2.00 -3.22
CA TRP A 583 -4.97 2.24 -3.81
C TRP A 583 -5.10 3.58 -4.53
N SER A 584 -4.49 4.65 -4.03
CA SER A 584 -4.45 5.95 -4.74
C SER A 584 -3.73 5.82 -6.09
N HIS A 585 -2.59 5.16 -6.12
CA HIS A 585 -1.84 4.88 -7.35
C HIS A 585 -2.59 3.94 -8.29
N ALA A 586 -3.27 2.92 -7.75
CA ALA A 586 -4.10 2.00 -8.54
C ALA A 586 -5.25 2.73 -9.22
N MET A 587 -5.99 3.55 -8.48
CA MET A 587 -7.08 4.34 -9.05
C MET A 587 -6.59 5.35 -10.08
N PHE A 588 -5.40 5.94 -9.89
CA PHE A 588 -4.78 6.81 -10.90
C PHE A 588 -4.55 6.06 -12.22
N ILE A 589 -3.99 4.84 -12.18
CA ILE A 589 -3.77 4.02 -13.39
C ILE A 589 -5.10 3.64 -14.06
N ILE A 590 -6.11 3.24 -13.28
CA ILE A 590 -7.43 2.85 -13.78
C ILE A 590 -8.12 4.05 -14.47
N VAL A 591 -8.04 5.23 -13.86
CA VAL A 591 -8.58 6.47 -14.44
C VAL A 591 -7.82 6.85 -15.70
N LEU A 592 -6.50 6.80 -15.65
CA LEU A 592 -5.65 7.18 -16.79
C LEU A 592 -5.92 6.30 -18.01
N GLU A 593 -6.13 5.00 -17.82
CA GLU A 593 -6.54 4.10 -18.93
C GLU A 593 -7.84 4.56 -19.61
N LYS A 594 -8.85 4.97 -18.82
CA LYS A 594 -10.11 5.49 -19.37
C LYS A 594 -9.97 6.90 -19.94
N TYR A 595 -9.15 7.73 -19.36
CA TYR A 595 -8.94 9.12 -19.77
C TYR A 595 -8.24 9.20 -21.14
N MET A 596 -7.40 8.21 -21.48
CA MET A 596 -6.68 8.11 -22.76
C MET A 596 -7.54 7.53 -23.91
N LYS A 597 -8.67 6.88 -23.59
CA LYS A 597 -9.64 6.34 -24.58
C LYS A 597 -10.63 7.43 -24.99
#